data_b95f5ccfecd6738640991ef03e8db42d
#
_entry.id   b95f5ccfecd6738640991ef03e8db42d
#
_cell.length_a   1.000
_cell.length_b   1.000
_cell.length_c   1.000
_cell.angle_alpha   90.00
_cell.angle_beta   90.00
_cell.angle_gamma   90.00
#
_symmetry.space_group_name_H-M   'P 1'
#
loop_
_entity.id
_entity.type
_entity.pdbx_description
1 polymer ?
#
loop_
_entity_poly.entity_id
_entity_poly.type
_entity_poly.pdbx_seq_one_letter_code
_entity_poly.pdbx_strand_id
1 'polypeptide(L)'
;MMSLEELKKKPDLIDEINWDMTPEEAVRLYLEWGNNWARGDGYVIRSKADYTTYFVVNCWARPYCIYLIRRNSDEAEELAKFELPQRFEKDVCELKGVYALDPQVKQWLKKELGVPL
;
A
#
# COMPACT_ATOMS: atom_id res chain seq x y z
N MET A 1 14.20 0.20 -3.66
CA MET A 1 12.77 0.48 -3.90
C MET A 1 12.60 1.47 -5.04
N MET A 2 11.56 1.30 -5.84
CA MET A 2 11.29 2.21 -6.95
C MET A 2 10.69 3.52 -6.47
N SER A 3 11.01 4.60 -7.20
CA SER A 3 10.30 5.87 -7.07
C SER A 3 8.98 5.81 -7.85
N LEU A 4 8.14 6.84 -7.69
CA LEU A 4 6.91 6.94 -8.49
C LEU A 4 7.23 7.01 -9.99
N GLU A 5 8.25 7.76 -10.37
CA GLU A 5 8.65 7.89 -11.76
C GLU A 5 9.12 6.55 -12.37
N GLU A 6 9.83 5.75 -11.58
CA GLU A 6 10.23 4.42 -12.00
C GLU A 6 9.03 3.48 -12.13
N LEU A 7 8.08 3.58 -11.19
CA LEU A 7 6.86 2.78 -11.21
C LEU A 7 6.03 3.06 -12.46
N LYS A 8 5.96 4.31 -12.89
CA LYS A 8 5.24 4.69 -14.11
C LYS A 8 5.72 3.94 -15.35
N LYS A 9 6.94 3.45 -15.33
CA LYS A 9 7.56 2.73 -16.45
C LYS A 9 7.38 1.22 -16.36
N LYS A 10 6.57 0.75 -15.43
CA LYS A 10 6.35 -0.68 -15.16
C LYS A 10 4.88 -1.06 -15.36
N PRO A 11 4.40 -1.11 -16.61
CA PRO A 11 2.98 -1.37 -16.87
C PRO A 11 2.50 -2.71 -16.32
N ASP A 12 3.34 -3.75 -16.37
CA ASP A 12 2.97 -5.07 -15.88
C ASP A 12 2.74 -5.04 -14.37
N LEU A 13 3.56 -4.30 -13.65
CA LEU A 13 3.41 -4.15 -12.20
C LEU A 13 2.17 -3.32 -11.87
N ILE A 14 1.94 -2.27 -12.64
CA ILE A 14 0.75 -1.43 -12.45
C ILE A 14 -0.53 -2.26 -12.64
N ASP A 15 -0.53 -3.16 -13.62
CA ASP A 15 -1.68 -4.02 -13.90
C ASP A 15 -1.97 -5.03 -12.78
N GLU A 16 -0.98 -5.37 -11.97
CA GLU A 16 -1.21 -6.31 -10.88
C GLU A 16 -1.75 -5.64 -9.61
N ILE A 17 -1.80 -4.31 -9.55
CA ILE A 17 -2.23 -3.60 -8.34
C ILE A 17 -3.71 -3.85 -8.07
N ASN A 18 -4.00 -4.28 -6.84
CA ASN A 18 -5.36 -4.41 -6.37
C ASN A 18 -5.82 -3.08 -5.78
N TRP A 19 -6.66 -2.37 -6.52
CA TRP A 19 -7.19 -1.08 -6.12
C TRP A 19 -8.43 -1.18 -5.23
N ASP A 20 -8.98 -2.38 -5.10
CA ASP A 20 -10.28 -2.60 -4.45
C ASP A 20 -10.17 -3.27 -3.08
N MET A 21 -8.97 -3.30 -2.51
CA MET A 21 -8.81 -3.82 -1.17
C MET A 21 -9.56 -2.94 -0.17
N THR A 22 -10.19 -3.60 0.81
CA THR A 22 -10.81 -2.84 1.90
C THR A 22 -9.73 -2.20 2.76
N PRO A 23 -10.03 -1.09 3.41
CA PRO A 23 -9.07 -0.45 4.33
C PRO A 23 -8.56 -1.41 5.40
N GLU A 24 -9.45 -2.23 5.97
CA GLU A 24 -9.09 -3.18 7.00
C GLU A 24 -8.10 -4.23 6.50
N GLU A 25 -8.33 -4.75 5.30
CA GLU A 25 -7.44 -5.75 4.70
C GLU A 25 -6.05 -5.17 4.43
N ALA A 26 -6.00 -3.99 3.82
CA ALA A 26 -4.73 -3.37 3.46
C ALA A 26 -3.87 -3.11 4.69
N VAL A 27 -4.46 -2.53 5.73
CA VAL A 27 -3.74 -2.21 6.96
C VAL A 27 -3.34 -3.47 7.69
N ARG A 28 -4.24 -4.43 7.80
CA ARG A 28 -3.97 -5.70 8.49
C ARG A 28 -2.81 -6.45 7.83
N LEU A 29 -2.82 -6.58 6.52
CA LEU A 29 -1.76 -7.27 5.80
C LEU A 29 -0.40 -6.59 5.98
N TYR A 30 -0.39 -5.28 5.99
CA TYR A 30 0.83 -4.53 6.23
C TYR A 30 1.36 -4.76 7.64
N LEU A 31 0.49 -4.72 8.64
CA LEU A 31 0.88 -4.94 10.04
C LEU A 31 1.35 -6.37 10.28
N GLU A 32 0.72 -7.35 9.64
CA GLU A 32 1.14 -8.74 9.76
C GLU A 32 2.54 -8.95 9.17
N TRP A 33 2.83 -8.29 8.07
CA TRP A 33 4.16 -8.33 7.50
C TRP A 33 5.20 -7.71 8.45
N GLY A 34 4.84 -6.60 9.09
CA GLY A 34 5.72 -5.89 10.02
C GLY A 34 5.85 -6.58 11.38
N ASN A 35 4.92 -7.46 11.73
CA ASN A 35 4.85 -8.11 13.04
C ASN A 35 4.83 -9.63 12.87
N ASN A 36 6.01 -10.22 12.82
CA ASN A 36 6.14 -11.67 12.61
C ASN A 36 5.39 -12.52 13.64
N TRP A 37 5.16 -11.97 14.84
CA TRP A 37 4.40 -12.67 15.86
C TRP A 37 2.98 -12.99 15.42
N ALA A 38 2.36 -12.15 14.65
CA ALA A 38 1.00 -12.38 14.17
C ALA A 38 0.93 -13.63 13.30
N ARG A 39 1.99 -13.92 12.55
CA ARG A 39 2.10 -15.15 11.77
C ARG A 39 2.45 -16.34 12.65
N GLY A 40 3.28 -16.12 13.67
CA GLY A 40 3.69 -17.15 14.61
C GLY A 40 2.53 -17.71 15.43
N ASP A 41 1.50 -16.93 15.65
CA ASP A 41 0.33 -17.34 16.42
C ASP A 41 -0.69 -18.14 15.59
N GLY A 42 -0.28 -18.65 14.45
CA GLY A 42 -1.15 -19.45 13.61
C GLY A 42 -2.20 -18.60 12.86
N TYR A 43 -2.04 -17.32 12.88
CA TYR A 43 -2.92 -16.45 12.10
C TYR A 43 -2.68 -16.70 10.63
N VAL A 44 -3.64 -17.32 9.99
CA VAL A 44 -3.50 -17.71 8.60
C VAL A 44 -4.43 -16.86 7.75
N ILE A 45 -3.86 -16.11 6.85
CA ILE A 45 -4.62 -15.40 5.84
C ILE A 45 -4.78 -16.38 4.68
N ARG A 46 -5.99 -16.85 4.52
CA ARG A 46 -6.32 -17.79 3.44
C ARG A 46 -7.31 -17.15 2.49
N SER A 47 -6.92 -16.01 1.97
CA SER A 47 -7.75 -15.27 1.04
C SER A 47 -6.92 -14.92 -0.19
N LYS A 48 -7.57 -14.37 -1.19
CA LYS A 48 -6.89 -13.84 -2.36
C LYS A 48 -5.85 -12.77 -1.98
N ALA A 49 -6.03 -12.15 -0.83
CA ALA A 49 -5.11 -11.15 -0.33
C ALA A 49 -3.72 -11.70 0.02
N ASP A 50 -3.58 -13.02 0.18
CA ASP A 50 -2.27 -13.65 0.38
C ASP A 50 -1.32 -13.44 -0.80
N TYR A 51 -1.88 -13.16 -1.98
CA TYR A 51 -1.11 -12.95 -3.21
C TYR A 51 -1.57 -11.65 -3.84
N THR A 52 -1.27 -10.56 -3.20
CA THR A 52 -1.80 -9.28 -3.67
C THR A 52 -0.75 -8.18 -3.61
N THR A 53 -0.89 -7.24 -4.54
CA THR A 53 -0.04 -6.05 -4.64
C THR A 53 -0.95 -4.85 -4.40
N TYR A 54 -0.56 -3.99 -3.45
CA TYR A 54 -1.44 -2.92 -3.00
C TYR A 54 -0.65 -1.78 -2.38
N PHE A 55 -1.30 -0.63 -2.25
CA PHE A 55 -0.69 0.52 -1.61
C PHE A 55 -1.15 0.69 -0.16
N VAL A 56 -0.24 1.20 0.67
CA VAL A 56 -0.56 1.70 2.01
C VAL A 56 0.10 3.06 2.20
N VAL A 57 -0.45 3.84 3.12
CA VAL A 57 0.11 5.13 3.51
C VAL A 57 0.65 5.02 4.92
N ASN A 58 1.92 5.37 5.11
CA ASN A 58 2.57 5.33 6.42
C ASN A 58 2.69 6.74 6.96
N CYS A 59 1.96 7.02 8.05
CA CYS A 59 1.92 8.32 8.71
C CYS A 59 2.57 8.29 10.10
N TRP A 60 3.50 7.37 10.35
CA TRP A 60 4.20 7.32 11.63
C TRP A 60 5.22 8.44 11.79
N ALA A 61 5.88 8.81 10.70
CA ALA A 61 6.92 9.83 10.74
C ALA A 61 6.92 10.63 9.43
N ARG A 62 7.32 11.89 9.51
CA ARG A 62 7.49 12.72 8.33
C ARG A 62 8.84 12.43 7.68
N PRO A 63 8.94 12.48 6.35
CA PRO A 63 7.83 12.70 5.43
C PRO A 63 6.91 11.47 5.37
N TYR A 64 5.60 11.71 5.30
CA TYR A 64 4.63 10.63 5.14
C TYR A 64 4.78 10.02 3.75
N CYS A 65 4.77 8.71 3.68
CA CYS A 65 5.08 8.00 2.44
C CYS A 65 3.99 7.01 2.05
N ILE A 66 3.89 6.81 0.74
CA ILE A 66 3.07 5.77 0.15
C ILE A 66 4.00 4.62 -0.23
N TYR A 67 3.63 3.40 0.14
CA TYR A 67 4.38 2.20 -0.19
C TYR A 67 3.56 1.30 -1.08
N LEU A 68 4.18 0.74 -2.10
CA LEU A 68 3.60 -0.36 -2.87
C LEU A 68 4.16 -1.65 -2.31
N ILE A 69 3.27 -2.50 -1.82
CA ILE A 69 3.61 -3.76 -1.18
C ILE A 69 3.13 -4.91 -2.06
N ARG A 70 3.98 -5.90 -2.26
CA ARG A 70 3.57 -7.17 -2.85
C ARG A 70 3.64 -8.22 -1.77
N ARG A 71 2.50 -8.82 -1.47
CA ARG A 71 2.43 -9.90 -0.51
C ARG A 71 2.15 -11.22 -1.20
N ASN A 72 2.89 -12.24 -0.83
CA ASN A 72 2.55 -13.63 -1.11
C ASN A 72 2.49 -14.38 0.22
N SER A 73 2.09 -15.64 0.21
CA SER A 73 1.67 -16.34 1.44
C SER A 73 2.61 -16.22 2.63
N ASP A 74 3.92 -16.21 2.39
CA ASP A 74 4.91 -16.22 3.46
C ASP A 74 5.78 -14.97 3.52
N GLU A 75 5.75 -14.15 2.49
CA GLU A 75 6.65 -13.03 2.35
C GLU A 75 5.92 -11.78 1.90
N ALA A 76 6.50 -10.65 2.21
CA ALA A 76 6.07 -9.37 1.68
C ALA A 76 7.29 -8.57 1.28
N GLU A 77 7.18 -7.84 0.20
CA GLU A 77 8.25 -6.95 -0.27
C GLU A 77 7.71 -5.55 -0.53
N GLU A 78 8.53 -4.57 -0.18
CA GLU A 78 8.25 -3.19 -0.51
C GLU A 78 8.82 -2.93 -1.91
N LEU A 79 7.95 -2.70 -2.87
CA LEU A 79 8.34 -2.53 -4.27
C LEU A 79 8.62 -1.08 -4.62
N ALA A 80 7.89 -0.16 -4.02
CA ALA A 80 8.02 1.26 -4.29
C ALA A 80 7.76 2.07 -3.03
N LYS A 81 8.36 3.26 -2.97
CA LYS A 81 8.16 4.21 -1.88
C LYS A 81 8.25 5.62 -2.45
N PHE A 82 7.30 6.45 -2.12
CA PHE A 82 7.32 7.87 -2.50
C PHE A 82 6.50 8.69 -1.54
N GLU A 83 6.78 9.98 -1.48
CA GLU A 83 6.12 10.85 -0.52
C GLU A 83 4.64 11.07 -0.84
N LEU A 84 3.82 11.11 0.22
CA LEU A 84 2.44 11.55 0.12
C LEU A 84 2.44 13.06 -0.16
N PRO A 85 1.76 13.53 -1.21
CA PRO A 85 1.65 14.96 -1.44
C PRO A 85 1.04 15.68 -0.24
N GLN A 86 1.61 16.83 0.14
CA GLN A 86 1.20 17.57 1.33
C GLN A 86 -0.30 17.93 1.33
N ARG A 87 -0.88 18.15 0.16
CA ARG A 87 -2.29 18.50 0.06
C ARG A 87 -3.23 17.41 0.57
N PHE A 88 -2.74 16.17 0.70
CA PHE A 88 -3.55 15.05 1.20
C PHE A 88 -3.32 14.76 2.68
N GLU A 89 -2.35 15.40 3.32
CA GLU A 89 -1.98 15.07 4.71
C GLU A 89 -3.14 15.23 5.68
N LYS A 90 -3.94 16.28 5.53
CA LYS A 90 -5.08 16.54 6.43
C LYS A 90 -6.12 15.43 6.38
N ASP A 91 -6.31 14.84 5.20
CA ASP A 91 -7.37 13.86 4.99
C ASP A 91 -6.93 12.46 5.42
N VAL A 92 -5.64 12.18 5.41
CA VAL A 92 -5.11 10.83 5.62
C VAL A 92 -4.39 10.70 6.95
N CYS A 93 -3.60 11.69 7.34
CA CYS A 93 -2.64 11.58 8.44
C CYS A 93 -3.00 12.44 9.65
N GLU A 94 -4.25 12.42 10.08
CA GLU A 94 -4.66 13.13 11.30
C GLU A 94 -3.99 12.54 12.53
N LEU A 95 -3.82 11.22 12.55
CA LEU A 95 -3.18 10.50 13.64
C LEU A 95 -2.04 9.68 13.08
N LYS A 96 -1.07 9.36 13.94
CA LYS A 96 0.02 8.45 13.56
C LYS A 96 -0.55 7.07 13.30
N GLY A 97 -0.08 6.42 12.25
CA GLY A 97 -0.56 5.10 11.90
C GLY A 97 -0.29 4.74 10.45
N VAL A 98 -0.85 3.60 10.06
CA VAL A 98 -0.83 3.12 8.69
C VAL A 98 -2.26 3.11 8.19
N TYR A 99 -2.45 3.61 6.98
CA TYR A 99 -3.78 3.77 6.39
C TYR A 99 -3.84 3.17 5.00
N ALA A 100 -5.04 2.76 4.61
CA ALA A 100 -5.33 2.43 3.23
C ALA A 100 -5.39 3.73 2.41
N LEU A 101 -5.43 3.60 1.08
CA LEU A 101 -5.59 4.76 0.22
C LEU A 101 -6.95 5.41 0.45
N ASP A 102 -6.90 6.70 0.78
CA ASP A 102 -8.07 7.56 0.75
C ASP A 102 -8.56 7.69 -0.69
N PRO A 103 -9.87 7.87 -0.93
CA PRO A 103 -10.40 8.00 -2.30
C PRO A 103 -9.71 9.06 -3.15
N GLN A 104 -9.34 10.19 -2.57
CA GLN A 104 -8.66 11.26 -3.32
C GLN A 104 -7.24 10.86 -3.70
N VAL A 105 -6.51 10.21 -2.80
CA VAL A 105 -5.18 9.70 -3.06
C VAL A 105 -5.23 8.60 -4.12
N LYS A 106 -6.23 7.74 -4.04
CA LYS A 106 -6.44 6.68 -5.02
C LYS A 106 -6.66 7.25 -6.42
N GLN A 107 -7.50 8.26 -6.55
CA GLN A 107 -7.72 8.92 -7.84
C GLN A 107 -6.46 9.56 -8.38
N TRP A 108 -5.71 10.24 -7.52
CA TRP A 108 -4.46 10.86 -7.91
C TRP A 108 -3.45 9.82 -8.41
N LEU A 109 -3.30 8.71 -7.68
CA LEU A 109 -2.38 7.64 -8.06
C LEU A 109 -2.80 7.00 -9.40
N LYS A 110 -4.07 6.71 -9.57
CA LYS A 110 -4.57 6.15 -10.83
C LYS A 110 -4.23 7.06 -12.00
N LYS A 111 -4.44 8.36 -11.81
CA LYS A 111 -4.12 9.34 -12.84
C LYS A 111 -2.62 9.36 -13.14
N GLU A 112 -1.79 9.38 -12.12
CA GLU A 112 -0.33 9.38 -12.28
C GLU A 112 0.18 8.13 -12.99
N LEU A 113 -0.43 6.99 -12.72
CA LEU A 113 -0.03 5.72 -13.29
C LEU A 113 -0.75 5.37 -14.60
N GLY A 114 -1.61 6.26 -15.09
CA GLY A 114 -2.34 6.02 -16.34
C GLY A 114 -3.41 4.95 -16.24
N VAL A 115 -3.93 4.69 -15.04
CA VAL A 115 -5.00 3.72 -14.81
C VAL A 115 -6.36 4.42 -14.99
N PRO A 116 -7.33 3.80 -15.68
CA PRO A 116 -8.67 4.37 -15.79
C PRO A 116 -9.32 4.61 -14.42
N LEU A 117 -9.95 5.75 -14.30
CA LEU A 117 -10.64 6.13 -13.06
C LEU A 117 -11.99 5.45 -12.91
#